data_bb949e5e534155785adb96ff7ce6246f
#
_entry.id   bb949e5e534155785adb96ff7ce6246f
#
_cell.length_a   1.000
_cell.length_b   1.000
_cell.length_c   1.000
_cell.angle_alpha   90.00
_cell.angle_beta   90.00
_cell.angle_gamma   90.00
#
_symmetry.space_group_name_H-M   'P 1'
#
loop_
_entity.id
_entity.type
_entity.pdbx_description
1 polymer ?
#
loop_
_entity_poly.entity_id
_entity_poly.type
_entity_poly.pdbx_seq_one_letter_code
_entity_poly.pdbx_strand_id
1 'polypeptide(L)'
;MQLCLPLRDAGQLAQARLILATWNWRHGPALALAASCSARPAHAAEGAPVLDGSTVGLWWALPFAGLLLSIAAGPQLSPHFWHRHFGKIAAAWALLFLLPFAATYGLVLAASEVLHVALGEYLPFVILLFALFVISGGIRVRGNMVGTPAVNTGLLAFGAALASVAGTTGAAMLLVRPLIQANLKRRHNAHVLVFFIFLVANIGGSLTPLGDPPLFLGFLQGVAFGWTFTHLIGPMLLGSVVLLGTFYVLDRWVWARDGGPRQVGPLRIGFRSLHNLFYLVGAVSAVLLSGIWKPGVSVHLGPVAVPLQSLARDGVLLVLASLSWATTARRVRIENAFTWDPILEVVYLFAGIFLTILPVLAILRAGSAGALAPIVALATGPDGLPDNTAYFWMTGLLSSFLDNAPTYLVFFNMAGGDPQALMGPLWHTLLAISAGSVFMGAMTYIGNAPNFMVRSIASERGIRMPSFLGYMGWSCAVLLPVFGLVTLVFFRR
;
A
#
# COMPACT_ATOMS: atom_id res chain seq x y z
N MET A 1 -28.32 -5.64 36.16
CA MET A 1 -28.86 -4.87 35.03
C MET A 1 -28.21 -5.40 33.76
N GLN A 2 -28.89 -6.36 33.14
CA GLN A 2 -28.44 -7.07 31.92
C GLN A 2 -28.65 -6.14 30.72
N LEU A 3 -27.59 -5.81 30.02
CA LEU A 3 -27.65 -5.15 28.71
C LEU A 3 -27.50 -6.22 27.60
N CYS A 4 -28.64 -6.49 26.98
CA CYS A 4 -28.72 -7.27 25.75
C CYS A 4 -27.92 -6.56 24.63
N LEU A 5 -26.89 -7.20 24.13
CA LEU A 5 -26.22 -6.85 22.85
C LEU A 5 -26.89 -7.62 21.71
N PRO A 6 -27.21 -6.99 20.58
CA PRO A 6 -27.91 -7.64 19.49
C PRO A 6 -26.99 -8.58 18.72
N LEU A 7 -27.52 -9.77 18.39
CA LEU A 7 -26.98 -10.81 17.54
C LEU A 7 -26.73 -10.30 16.11
N ARG A 8 -25.50 -9.84 15.83
CA ARG A 8 -25.01 -9.59 14.46
C ARG A 8 -23.94 -10.59 13.98
N ASP A 9 -23.60 -11.58 14.82
CA ASP A 9 -22.44 -12.45 14.63
C ASP A 9 -22.67 -13.73 13.81
N ALA A 10 -23.90 -14.11 13.53
CA ALA A 10 -24.17 -15.38 12.83
C ALA A 10 -23.80 -15.35 11.35
N GLY A 11 -23.92 -14.19 10.69
CA GLY A 11 -23.58 -14.03 9.27
C GLY A 11 -22.07 -14.01 8.99
N GLN A 12 -21.28 -13.40 9.85
CA GLN A 12 -19.84 -13.32 9.70
C GLN A 12 -19.14 -14.65 9.99
N LEU A 13 -19.67 -15.44 10.92
CA LEU A 13 -19.19 -16.82 11.19
C LEU A 13 -19.53 -17.77 10.04
N ALA A 14 -20.64 -17.56 9.34
CA ALA A 14 -21.00 -18.32 8.16
C ALA A 14 -20.07 -18.00 6.96
N GLN A 15 -19.72 -16.74 6.74
CA GLN A 15 -18.78 -16.33 5.69
C GLN A 15 -17.35 -16.82 5.97
N ALA A 16 -16.86 -16.72 7.20
CA ALA A 16 -15.54 -17.26 7.56
C ALA A 16 -15.50 -18.81 7.45
N ARG A 17 -16.60 -19.49 7.76
CA ARG A 17 -16.72 -20.95 7.55
C ARG A 17 -16.85 -21.32 6.07
N LEU A 18 -17.47 -20.50 5.24
CA LEU A 18 -17.51 -20.71 3.79
C LEU A 18 -16.12 -20.55 3.16
N ILE A 19 -15.35 -19.55 3.55
CA ILE A 19 -13.98 -19.33 3.05
C ILE A 19 -13.04 -20.45 3.51
N LEU A 20 -13.17 -20.92 4.76
CA LEU A 20 -12.39 -22.05 5.26
C LEU A 20 -12.91 -23.42 4.76
N ALA A 21 -14.19 -23.55 4.43
CA ALA A 21 -14.78 -24.77 3.89
C ALA A 21 -14.55 -24.94 2.38
N THR A 22 -14.40 -23.84 1.64
CA THR A 22 -14.02 -23.90 0.21
C THR A 22 -12.52 -24.17 0.04
N TRP A 23 -11.71 -24.00 1.08
CA TRP A 23 -10.31 -24.45 1.10
C TRP A 23 -10.22 -25.86 1.69
N ASN A 24 -10.79 -26.80 0.99
CA ASN A 24 -10.84 -28.20 1.39
C ASN A 24 -9.53 -28.90 1.00
N TRP A 25 -8.63 -29.06 1.97
CA TRP A 25 -7.32 -29.68 1.84
C TRP A 25 -7.35 -31.19 1.48
N ARG A 26 -8.52 -31.77 1.27
CA ARG A 26 -8.63 -33.21 1.13
C ARG A 26 -8.57 -33.79 -0.27
N HIS A 27 -8.77 -33.02 -1.35
CA HIS A 27 -8.64 -33.57 -2.73
C HIS A 27 -8.13 -32.46 -3.67
N GLY A 28 -6.83 -32.55 -4.00
CA GLY A 28 -6.11 -31.48 -4.56
C GLY A 28 -5.82 -31.46 -6.03
N PRO A 29 -5.66 -30.28 -6.55
CA PRO A 29 -4.82 -30.01 -7.72
C PRO A 29 -3.32 -29.97 -7.38
N ALA A 30 -2.91 -30.11 -6.09
CA ALA A 30 -1.52 -30.12 -5.67
C ALA A 30 -0.68 -31.26 -6.31
N LEU A 31 -1.28 -32.39 -6.63
CA LEU A 31 -0.59 -33.50 -7.30
C LEU A 31 -0.40 -33.29 -8.81
N ALA A 32 -1.25 -32.51 -9.46
CA ALA A 32 -1.09 -32.19 -10.88
C ALA A 32 -0.04 -31.09 -11.13
N LEU A 33 0.15 -30.16 -10.16
CA LEU A 33 1.21 -29.14 -10.20
C LEU A 33 2.60 -29.72 -9.87
N ALA A 34 2.67 -30.77 -9.04
CA ALA A 34 3.95 -31.41 -8.70
C ALA A 34 4.61 -32.17 -9.87
N ALA A 35 3.85 -32.56 -10.89
CA ALA A 35 4.37 -33.32 -12.04
C ALA A 35 5.09 -32.47 -13.09
N SER A 36 5.02 -31.13 -13.01
CA SER A 36 5.66 -30.21 -13.97
C SER A 36 6.74 -29.30 -13.35
N CYS A 37 7.08 -29.47 -12.07
CA CYS A 37 8.14 -28.70 -11.41
C CYS A 37 9.52 -29.28 -11.75
N SER A 38 10.19 -28.74 -12.76
CA SER A 38 11.61 -28.98 -13.01
C SER A 38 12.42 -27.79 -12.54
N ALA A 39 13.27 -27.98 -11.50
CA ALA A 39 14.27 -26.98 -11.13
C ALA A 39 15.36 -26.97 -12.21
N ARG A 40 15.49 -25.87 -12.96
CA ARG A 40 16.55 -25.64 -13.95
C ARG A 40 17.37 -24.42 -13.56
N PRO A 41 18.68 -24.38 -13.88
CA PRO A 41 19.45 -23.15 -13.75
C PRO A 41 18.80 -22.05 -14.62
N ALA A 42 18.77 -20.82 -14.09
CA ALA A 42 18.18 -19.68 -14.76
C ALA A 42 19.01 -19.30 -15.99
N HIS A 43 18.71 -19.92 -17.14
CA HIS A 43 19.03 -19.35 -18.43
C HIS A 43 17.83 -18.52 -18.87
N ALA A 44 18.12 -17.33 -19.39
CA ALA A 44 17.08 -16.46 -19.93
C ALA A 44 16.16 -17.27 -20.87
N ALA A 45 14.88 -17.28 -20.57
CA ALA A 45 13.88 -17.85 -21.48
C ALA A 45 13.79 -16.89 -22.69
N GLU A 46 14.61 -17.14 -23.70
CA GLU A 46 14.46 -16.49 -25.00
C GLU A 46 13.14 -16.96 -25.61
N GLY A 47 12.20 -16.02 -25.79
CA GLY A 47 11.10 -16.20 -26.71
C GLY A 47 9.67 -16.19 -26.17
N ALA A 48 9.36 -15.73 -24.96
CA ALA A 48 7.98 -15.38 -24.66
C ALA A 48 7.57 -14.13 -25.46
N PRO A 49 6.47 -14.16 -26.23
CA PRO A 49 6.03 -12.96 -26.95
C PRO A 49 5.70 -11.86 -25.94
N VAL A 50 6.45 -10.76 -25.99
CA VAL A 50 6.25 -9.56 -25.17
C VAL A 50 5.30 -8.63 -25.92
N LEU A 51 4.32 -8.05 -25.22
CA LEU A 51 3.41 -7.09 -25.81
C LEU A 51 4.18 -5.83 -26.25
N ASP A 52 4.23 -5.58 -27.58
CA ASP A 52 4.87 -4.39 -28.13
C ASP A 52 3.98 -3.16 -27.93
N GLY A 53 4.37 -2.31 -27.00
CA GLY A 53 3.60 -1.11 -26.63
C GLY A 53 3.50 -0.07 -27.72
N SER A 54 4.34 -0.09 -28.76
CA SER A 54 4.27 0.83 -29.90
C SER A 54 3.07 0.53 -30.82
N THR A 55 2.59 -0.72 -30.79
CA THR A 55 1.43 -1.18 -31.59
C THR A 55 0.12 -1.16 -30.82
N VAL A 56 0.18 -0.95 -29.48
CA VAL A 56 -0.99 -0.96 -28.62
C VAL A 56 -1.71 0.39 -28.65
N GLY A 57 -2.95 0.41 -29.09
CA GLY A 57 -3.78 1.61 -29.14
C GLY A 57 -4.24 2.07 -27.74
N LEU A 58 -4.47 3.38 -27.58
CA LEU A 58 -4.87 4.00 -26.31
C LEU A 58 -6.17 3.43 -25.73
N TRP A 59 -7.06 2.90 -26.54
CA TRP A 59 -8.33 2.32 -26.10
C TRP A 59 -8.15 1.11 -25.16
N TRP A 60 -7.00 0.44 -25.22
CA TRP A 60 -6.64 -0.64 -24.28
C TRP A 60 -6.43 -0.14 -22.85
N ALA A 61 -6.20 1.15 -22.65
CA ALA A 61 -6.09 1.77 -21.33
C ALA A 61 -7.47 2.01 -20.67
N LEU A 62 -8.59 1.95 -21.42
CA LEU A 62 -9.93 2.25 -20.91
C LEU A 62 -10.35 1.36 -19.73
N PRO A 63 -10.13 0.02 -19.74
CA PRO A 63 -10.49 -0.83 -18.59
C PRO A 63 -9.74 -0.44 -17.32
N PHE A 64 -8.47 -0.10 -17.42
CA PHE A 64 -7.67 0.37 -16.28
C PHE A 64 -8.18 1.72 -15.76
N ALA A 65 -8.37 2.70 -16.63
CA ALA A 65 -8.90 4.01 -16.27
C ALA A 65 -10.31 3.91 -15.66
N GLY A 66 -11.18 3.06 -16.22
CA GLY A 66 -12.52 2.81 -15.72
C GLY A 66 -12.52 2.16 -14.33
N LEU A 67 -11.62 1.19 -14.10
CA LEU A 67 -11.44 0.59 -12.77
C LEU A 67 -10.96 1.64 -11.75
N LEU A 68 -9.94 2.42 -12.08
CA LEU A 68 -9.41 3.46 -11.19
C LEU A 68 -10.47 4.53 -10.87
N LEU A 69 -11.23 4.98 -11.86
CA LEU A 69 -12.36 5.90 -11.64
C LEU A 69 -13.44 5.28 -10.76
N SER A 70 -13.71 3.97 -10.92
CA SER A 70 -14.66 3.26 -10.08
C SER A 70 -14.19 3.20 -8.62
N ILE A 71 -12.90 2.97 -8.37
CA ILE A 71 -12.29 2.98 -7.03
C ILE A 71 -12.35 4.38 -6.42
N ALA A 72 -12.05 5.42 -7.20
CA ALA A 72 -12.05 6.80 -6.72
C ALA A 72 -13.47 7.32 -6.42
N ALA A 73 -14.43 7.05 -7.28
CA ALA A 73 -15.79 7.60 -7.19
C ALA A 73 -16.77 6.71 -6.39
N GLY A 74 -16.63 5.39 -6.50
CA GLY A 74 -17.57 4.42 -5.92
C GLY A 74 -17.83 4.60 -4.44
N PRO A 75 -16.81 4.65 -3.57
CA PRO A 75 -16.99 4.84 -2.12
C PRO A 75 -17.64 6.17 -1.77
N GLN A 76 -17.50 7.20 -2.62
CA GLN A 76 -18.03 8.54 -2.37
C GLN A 76 -19.48 8.69 -2.84
N LEU A 77 -19.80 8.15 -4.02
CA LEU A 77 -21.12 8.26 -4.62
C LEU A 77 -22.15 7.32 -3.95
N SER A 78 -21.74 6.10 -3.68
CA SER A 78 -22.61 5.09 -3.06
C SER A 78 -21.83 4.10 -2.20
N PRO A 79 -21.48 4.46 -0.94
CA PRO A 79 -20.65 3.61 -0.06
C PRO A 79 -21.24 2.21 0.14
N HIS A 80 -22.55 2.11 0.33
CA HIS A 80 -23.23 0.82 0.55
C HIS A 80 -23.18 -0.10 -0.67
N PHE A 81 -23.41 0.46 -1.87
CA PHE A 81 -23.32 -0.28 -3.12
C PHE A 81 -21.87 -0.72 -3.38
N TRP A 82 -20.90 0.18 -3.16
CA TRP A 82 -19.47 -0.10 -3.32
C TRP A 82 -19.04 -1.27 -2.43
N HIS A 83 -19.26 -1.20 -1.11
CA HIS A 83 -18.88 -2.26 -0.18
C HIS A 83 -19.46 -3.63 -0.52
N ARG A 84 -20.62 -3.66 -1.18
CA ARG A 84 -21.26 -4.92 -1.58
C ARG A 84 -20.78 -5.45 -2.92
N HIS A 85 -20.24 -4.60 -3.81
CA HIS A 85 -20.03 -4.95 -5.21
C HIS A 85 -18.62 -4.66 -5.74
N PHE A 86 -17.69 -4.10 -4.96
CA PHE A 86 -16.34 -3.72 -5.44
C PHE A 86 -15.62 -4.88 -6.15
N GLY A 87 -15.69 -6.11 -5.62
CA GLY A 87 -15.09 -7.28 -6.25
C GLY A 87 -15.72 -7.64 -7.61
N LYS A 88 -17.05 -7.44 -7.76
CA LYS A 88 -17.74 -7.66 -9.06
C LYS A 88 -17.37 -6.58 -10.08
N ILE A 89 -17.21 -5.34 -9.61
CA ILE A 89 -16.79 -4.22 -10.46
C ILE A 89 -15.38 -4.46 -10.97
N ALA A 90 -14.45 -4.85 -10.07
CA ALA A 90 -13.09 -5.20 -10.44
C ALA A 90 -13.04 -6.36 -11.45
N ALA A 91 -13.83 -7.43 -11.21
CA ALA A 91 -13.93 -8.55 -12.12
C ALA A 91 -14.52 -8.15 -13.49
N ALA A 92 -15.54 -7.26 -13.50
CA ALA A 92 -16.14 -6.79 -14.76
C ALA A 92 -15.12 -6.02 -15.63
N TRP A 93 -14.33 -5.10 -15.02
CA TRP A 93 -13.26 -4.39 -15.75
C TRP A 93 -12.15 -5.32 -16.21
N ALA A 94 -11.74 -6.31 -15.37
CA ALA A 94 -10.77 -7.31 -15.75
C ALA A 94 -11.25 -8.16 -16.94
N LEU A 95 -12.51 -8.59 -16.95
CA LEU A 95 -13.08 -9.34 -18.07
C LEU A 95 -13.24 -8.48 -19.33
N LEU A 96 -13.61 -7.20 -19.17
CA LEU A 96 -13.68 -6.25 -20.28
C LEU A 96 -12.31 -6.02 -20.94
N PHE A 97 -11.21 -6.20 -20.21
CA PHE A 97 -9.87 -6.24 -20.75
C PHE A 97 -9.53 -7.62 -21.33
N LEU A 98 -9.66 -8.69 -20.54
CA LEU A 98 -9.13 -10.02 -20.89
C LEU A 98 -9.81 -10.65 -22.10
N LEU A 99 -11.14 -10.49 -22.24
CA LEU A 99 -11.87 -11.12 -23.35
C LEU A 99 -11.46 -10.55 -24.72
N PRO A 100 -11.43 -9.22 -24.94
CA PRO A 100 -10.93 -8.66 -26.19
C PRO A 100 -9.43 -8.93 -26.38
N PHE A 101 -8.63 -8.91 -25.32
CA PHE A 101 -7.20 -9.18 -25.38
C PHE A 101 -6.91 -10.60 -25.87
N ALA A 102 -7.58 -11.59 -25.31
CA ALA A 102 -7.47 -12.99 -25.74
C ALA A 102 -7.97 -13.20 -27.17
N ALA A 103 -9.03 -12.49 -27.58
CA ALA A 103 -9.55 -12.55 -28.96
C ALA A 103 -8.59 -11.95 -29.98
N THR A 104 -7.88 -10.86 -29.60
CA THR A 104 -6.99 -10.14 -30.52
C THR A 104 -5.60 -10.75 -30.59
N TYR A 105 -5.01 -11.11 -29.44
CA TYR A 105 -3.62 -11.59 -29.34
C TYR A 105 -3.51 -13.10 -29.14
N GLY A 106 -4.63 -13.79 -28.99
CA GLY A 106 -4.68 -15.25 -28.78
C GLY A 106 -4.67 -15.67 -27.31
N LEU A 107 -5.30 -16.81 -27.02
CA LEU A 107 -5.45 -17.35 -25.66
C LEU A 107 -4.11 -17.69 -24.99
N VAL A 108 -3.12 -18.16 -25.77
CA VAL A 108 -1.82 -18.55 -25.22
C VAL A 108 -1.07 -17.37 -24.66
N LEU A 109 -1.01 -16.24 -25.41
CA LEU A 109 -0.39 -15.01 -24.94
C LEU A 109 -1.16 -14.43 -23.74
N ALA A 110 -2.48 -14.36 -23.82
CA ALA A 110 -3.29 -13.86 -22.73
C ALA A 110 -3.10 -14.68 -21.43
N ALA A 111 -3.09 -16.01 -21.54
CA ALA A 111 -2.86 -16.88 -20.38
C ALA A 111 -1.42 -16.75 -19.83
N SER A 112 -0.41 -16.61 -20.68
CA SER A 112 0.97 -16.42 -20.23
C SER A 112 1.17 -15.09 -19.50
N GLU A 113 0.58 -13.99 -20.00
CA GLU A 113 0.63 -12.67 -19.35
C GLU A 113 -0.10 -12.67 -18.01
N VAL A 114 -1.31 -13.24 -17.96
CA VAL A 114 -2.07 -13.40 -16.71
C VAL A 114 -1.26 -14.21 -15.67
N LEU A 115 -0.65 -15.32 -16.09
CA LEU A 115 0.13 -16.16 -15.19
C LEU A 115 1.41 -15.46 -14.73
N HIS A 116 2.07 -14.72 -15.62
CA HIS A 116 3.27 -13.94 -15.29
C HIS A 116 2.96 -12.88 -14.23
N VAL A 117 1.93 -12.08 -14.44
CA VAL A 117 1.49 -11.07 -13.48
C VAL A 117 1.02 -11.69 -12.17
N ALA A 118 0.25 -12.77 -12.25
CA ALA A 118 -0.25 -13.44 -11.06
C ALA A 118 0.88 -13.96 -10.16
N LEU A 119 1.86 -14.65 -10.73
CA LEU A 119 2.96 -15.28 -9.99
C LEU A 119 4.12 -14.32 -9.69
N GLY A 120 4.41 -13.38 -10.58
CA GLY A 120 5.53 -12.44 -10.43
C GLY A 120 5.23 -11.23 -9.56
N GLU A 121 4.01 -10.72 -9.63
CA GLU A 121 3.66 -9.45 -9.00
C GLU A 121 2.49 -9.58 -8.00
N TYR A 122 1.33 -10.05 -8.44
CA TYR A 122 0.10 -10.02 -7.66
C TYR A 122 0.15 -10.90 -6.41
N LEU A 123 0.49 -12.19 -6.54
CA LEU A 123 0.54 -13.12 -5.40
C LEU A 123 1.60 -12.71 -4.36
N PRO A 124 2.85 -12.39 -4.74
CA PRO A 124 3.84 -11.88 -3.79
C PRO A 124 3.37 -10.62 -3.06
N PHE A 125 2.72 -9.70 -3.77
CA PHE A 125 2.18 -8.48 -3.21
C PHE A 125 1.07 -8.74 -2.18
N VAL A 126 0.10 -9.57 -2.55
CA VAL A 126 -1.01 -9.93 -1.65
C VAL A 126 -0.51 -10.71 -0.43
N ILE A 127 0.41 -11.65 -0.60
CA ILE A 127 0.98 -12.44 0.50
C ILE A 127 1.68 -11.53 1.51
N LEU A 128 2.48 -10.56 1.04
CA LEU A 128 3.12 -9.62 1.95
C LEU A 128 2.11 -8.79 2.74
N LEU A 129 1.17 -8.16 2.04
CA LEU A 129 0.15 -7.34 2.71
C LEU A 129 -0.69 -8.15 3.69
N PHE A 130 -1.08 -9.37 3.31
CA PHE A 130 -1.78 -10.30 4.18
C PHE A 130 -0.96 -10.64 5.44
N ALA A 131 0.32 -10.97 5.28
CA ALA A 131 1.19 -11.31 6.40
C ALA A 131 1.35 -10.14 7.36
N LEU A 132 1.68 -8.95 6.85
CA LEU A 132 1.81 -7.74 7.67
C LEU A 132 0.49 -7.37 8.36
N PHE A 133 -0.64 -7.49 7.67
CA PHE A 133 -1.97 -7.23 8.21
C PHE A 133 -2.33 -8.17 9.37
N VAL A 134 -2.13 -9.49 9.20
CA VAL A 134 -2.42 -10.48 10.23
C VAL A 134 -1.50 -10.33 11.44
N ILE A 135 -0.20 -10.12 11.22
CA ILE A 135 0.80 -9.98 12.29
C ILE A 135 0.56 -8.69 13.07
N SER A 136 0.41 -7.54 12.39
CA SER A 136 0.18 -6.25 13.05
C SER A 136 -1.15 -6.20 13.77
N GLY A 137 -2.20 -6.80 13.21
CA GLY A 137 -3.51 -6.94 13.84
C GLY A 137 -3.51 -7.82 15.11
N GLY A 138 -2.43 -8.60 15.31
CA GLY A 138 -2.20 -9.41 16.52
C GLY A 138 -1.52 -8.65 17.66
N ILE A 139 -0.98 -7.47 17.45
CA ILE A 139 -0.33 -6.65 18.47
C ILE A 139 -1.34 -5.67 19.06
N ARG A 140 -1.32 -5.47 20.37
CA ARG A 140 -2.18 -4.47 21.02
C ARG A 140 -1.38 -3.57 21.95
N VAL A 141 -1.53 -2.28 21.75
CA VAL A 141 -1.03 -1.24 22.67
C VAL A 141 -2.18 -0.86 23.63
N ARG A 142 -1.89 -0.85 24.92
CA ARG A 142 -2.77 -0.38 25.99
C ARG A 142 -2.09 0.74 26.76
N GLY A 143 -2.86 1.66 27.33
CA GLY A 143 -2.33 2.69 28.20
C GLY A 143 -3.40 3.67 28.64
N ASN A 144 -3.08 4.41 29.69
CA ASN A 144 -3.86 5.55 30.14
C ASN A 144 -3.21 6.86 29.65
N MET A 145 -2.89 6.91 28.34
CA MET A 145 -2.29 8.09 27.75
C MET A 145 -3.28 9.25 27.75
N VAL A 146 -2.82 10.43 28.19
CA VAL A 146 -3.56 11.68 28.00
C VAL A 146 -2.94 12.37 26.78
N GLY A 147 -3.76 12.71 25.80
CA GLY A 147 -3.34 13.33 24.54
C GLY A 147 -2.85 14.77 24.73
N THR A 148 -1.76 14.94 25.48
CA THR A 148 -1.03 16.21 25.54
C THR A 148 -0.31 16.45 24.22
N PRO A 149 0.04 17.70 23.85
CA PRO A 149 0.77 18.00 22.62
C PRO A 149 2.07 17.18 22.48
N ALA A 150 2.82 17.00 23.55
CA ALA A 150 4.04 16.20 23.55
C ALA A 150 3.76 14.71 23.33
N VAL A 151 2.75 14.15 24.00
CA VAL A 151 2.38 12.73 23.85
C VAL A 151 1.86 12.46 22.43
N ASN A 152 1.01 13.33 21.89
CA ASN A 152 0.48 13.20 20.54
C ASN A 152 1.62 13.28 19.51
N THR A 153 2.52 14.27 19.63
CA THR A 153 3.69 14.41 18.74
C THR A 153 4.61 13.19 18.81
N GLY A 154 4.86 12.68 20.03
CA GLY A 154 5.64 11.46 20.22
C GLY A 154 5.01 10.22 19.60
N LEU A 155 3.67 10.08 19.71
CA LEU A 155 2.94 8.98 19.07
C LEU A 155 2.96 9.07 17.54
N LEU A 156 2.85 10.28 16.98
CA LEU A 156 2.97 10.51 15.54
C LEU A 156 4.38 10.20 15.04
N ALA A 157 5.42 10.67 15.72
CA ALA A 157 6.81 10.40 15.38
C ALA A 157 7.13 8.89 15.45
N PHE A 158 6.72 8.24 16.54
CA PHE A 158 6.89 6.79 16.70
C PHE A 158 6.11 6.02 15.62
N GLY A 159 4.88 6.46 15.32
CA GLY A 159 4.04 5.85 14.30
C GLY A 159 4.64 5.98 12.90
N ALA A 160 5.21 7.13 12.56
CA ALA A 160 5.90 7.34 11.29
C ALA A 160 7.13 6.42 11.16
N ALA A 161 7.94 6.27 12.20
CA ALA A 161 9.06 5.32 12.20
C ALA A 161 8.60 3.86 12.10
N LEU A 162 7.53 3.50 12.82
CA LEU A 162 6.95 2.16 12.80
C LEU A 162 6.36 1.81 11.42
N ALA A 163 5.78 2.78 10.72
CA ALA A 163 5.18 2.57 9.41
C ALA A 163 6.17 2.04 8.38
N SER A 164 7.43 2.46 8.42
CA SER A 164 8.48 1.93 7.55
C SER A 164 8.81 0.45 7.79
N VAL A 165 8.42 -0.13 8.93
CA VAL A 165 8.76 -1.52 9.30
C VAL A 165 7.52 -2.42 9.29
N ALA A 166 6.41 -1.93 9.84
CA ALA A 166 5.16 -2.69 10.00
C ALA A 166 4.16 -2.46 8.85
N GLY A 167 4.52 -1.61 7.89
CA GLY A 167 3.62 -1.08 6.88
C GLY A 167 2.72 0.04 7.40
N THR A 168 2.33 0.96 6.50
CA THR A 168 1.42 2.07 6.83
C THR A 168 0.10 1.57 7.41
N THR A 169 -0.50 0.54 6.82
CA THR A 169 -1.73 -0.09 7.33
C THR A 169 -1.52 -0.72 8.70
N GLY A 170 -0.42 -1.45 8.90
CA GLY A 170 -0.10 -2.10 10.17
C GLY A 170 0.13 -1.10 11.30
N ALA A 171 0.93 -0.08 11.06
CA ALA A 171 1.18 1.01 12.01
C ALA A 171 -0.10 1.79 12.34
N ALA A 172 -0.93 2.08 11.32
CA ALA A 172 -2.19 2.76 11.51
C ALA A 172 -3.16 1.93 12.37
N MET A 173 -3.33 0.64 12.09
CA MET A 173 -4.18 -0.25 12.91
C MET A 173 -3.71 -0.33 14.36
N LEU A 174 -2.40 -0.36 14.57
CA LEU A 174 -1.82 -0.47 15.91
C LEU A 174 -2.03 0.80 16.74
N LEU A 175 -1.85 1.97 16.14
CA LEU A 175 -1.73 3.23 16.88
C LEU A 175 -2.97 4.13 16.83
N VAL A 176 -3.85 3.98 15.85
CA VAL A 176 -5.02 4.87 15.71
C VAL A 176 -5.94 4.78 16.94
N ARG A 177 -6.19 3.59 17.47
CA ARG A 177 -7.07 3.40 18.63
C ARG A 177 -6.50 3.96 19.93
N PRO A 178 -5.24 3.67 20.31
CA PRO A 178 -4.58 4.35 21.44
C PRO A 178 -4.57 5.87 21.30
N LEU A 179 -4.30 6.39 20.10
CA LEU A 179 -4.31 7.82 19.84
C LEU A 179 -5.69 8.44 20.03
N ILE A 180 -6.72 7.79 19.47
CA ILE A 180 -8.11 8.22 19.68
C ILE A 180 -8.46 8.22 21.18
N GLN A 181 -8.15 7.12 21.89
CA GLN A 181 -8.46 6.98 23.31
C GLN A 181 -7.78 8.06 24.16
N ALA A 182 -6.53 8.40 23.85
CA ALA A 182 -5.81 9.49 24.51
C ALA A 182 -6.47 10.85 24.32
N ASN A 183 -7.19 11.05 23.21
CA ASN A 183 -7.78 12.32 22.82
C ASN A 183 -9.33 12.41 22.95
N LEU A 184 -10.03 11.34 23.44
CA LEU A 184 -11.50 11.33 23.54
C LEU A 184 -12.07 12.44 24.41
N LYS A 185 -11.32 12.89 25.44
CA LYS A 185 -11.76 13.93 26.36
C LYS A 185 -11.52 15.35 25.83
N ARG A 186 -10.86 15.51 24.69
CA ARG A 186 -10.61 16.81 24.06
C ARG A 186 -11.82 17.25 23.24
N ARG A 187 -12.13 18.53 23.29
CA ARG A 187 -13.20 19.13 22.51
C ARG A 187 -12.85 19.16 21.00
N HIS A 188 -11.61 19.47 20.68
CA HIS A 188 -11.09 19.52 19.33
C HIS A 188 -9.95 18.50 19.17
N ASN A 189 -10.21 17.42 18.44
CA ASN A 189 -9.28 16.30 18.28
C ASN A 189 -9.13 15.80 16.84
N ALA A 190 -9.90 16.30 15.88
CA ALA A 190 -9.84 15.87 14.48
C ALA A 190 -8.47 16.11 13.83
N HIS A 191 -7.81 17.25 14.12
CA HIS A 191 -6.49 17.57 13.57
C HIS A 191 -5.43 16.53 13.96
N VAL A 192 -5.53 15.89 15.12
CA VAL A 192 -4.61 14.83 15.54
C VAL A 192 -4.66 13.65 14.57
N LEU A 193 -5.85 13.29 14.10
CA LEU A 193 -6.04 12.20 13.16
C LEU A 193 -5.72 12.61 11.71
N VAL A 194 -5.92 13.88 11.36
CA VAL A 194 -5.48 14.42 10.06
C VAL A 194 -3.95 14.29 9.93
N PHE A 195 -3.19 14.74 10.94
CA PHE A 195 -1.73 14.59 10.93
C PHE A 195 -1.26 13.15 11.11
N PHE A 196 -2.06 12.29 11.75
CA PHE A 196 -1.80 10.86 11.79
C PHE A 196 -1.87 10.25 10.39
N ILE A 197 -2.84 10.66 9.58
CA ILE A 197 -2.93 10.24 8.17
C ILE A 197 -1.70 10.74 7.40
N PHE A 198 -1.30 12.00 7.55
CA PHE A 198 -0.14 12.56 6.85
C PHE A 198 1.14 11.79 7.16
N LEU A 199 1.41 11.58 8.44
CA LEU A 199 2.68 11.02 8.91
C LEU A 199 2.69 9.49 8.93
N VAL A 200 1.72 8.87 9.61
CA VAL A 200 1.77 7.42 9.88
C VAL A 200 1.22 6.60 8.72
N ALA A 201 0.12 7.08 8.13
CA ALA A 201 -0.52 6.34 7.04
C ALA A 201 0.13 6.58 5.67
N ASN A 202 1.08 7.52 5.55
CA ASN A 202 1.73 7.83 4.27
C ASN A 202 3.23 8.08 4.44
N ILE A 203 3.67 9.31 4.76
CA ILE A 203 5.08 9.73 4.69
C ILE A 203 6.01 8.80 5.47
N GLY A 204 5.57 8.33 6.65
CA GLY A 204 6.34 7.39 7.47
C GLY A 204 6.60 6.04 6.82
N GLY A 205 5.80 5.63 5.85
CA GLY A 205 5.98 4.36 5.12
C GLY A 205 7.11 4.36 4.09
N SER A 206 7.80 5.46 3.87
CA SER A 206 8.68 5.63 2.71
C SER A 206 10.07 5.00 2.81
N LEU A 207 10.53 4.51 3.97
CA LEU A 207 11.93 4.10 4.12
C LEU A 207 12.24 2.67 3.66
N THR A 208 11.25 1.79 3.60
CA THR A 208 11.51 0.41 3.18
C THR A 208 10.41 -0.11 2.24
N PRO A 209 10.68 -1.14 1.46
CA PRO A 209 9.66 -1.81 0.65
C PRO A 209 8.46 -2.36 1.45
N LEU A 210 8.63 -2.60 2.75
CA LEU A 210 7.58 -3.07 3.64
C LEU A 210 6.67 -1.93 4.14
N GLY A 211 7.17 -0.69 4.05
CA GLY A 211 6.48 0.46 4.60
C GLY A 211 5.23 0.84 3.81
N ASP A 212 5.33 0.89 2.50
CA ASP A 212 4.18 1.25 1.67
C ASP A 212 4.14 0.44 0.37
N PRO A 213 2.96 0.07 -0.13
CA PRO A 213 2.76 -0.75 -1.33
C PRO A 213 3.58 -0.35 -2.56
N PRO A 214 3.71 0.94 -2.94
CA PRO A 214 4.53 1.36 -4.08
C PRO A 214 5.97 0.86 -4.03
N LEU A 215 6.59 0.96 -2.86
CA LEU A 215 8.00 0.60 -2.71
C LEU A 215 8.23 -0.91 -2.77
N PHE A 216 7.23 -1.69 -2.32
CA PHE A 216 7.29 -3.13 -2.49
C PHE A 216 7.13 -3.54 -3.95
N LEU A 217 6.28 -2.86 -4.70
CA LEU A 217 6.20 -3.10 -6.15
C LEU A 217 7.51 -2.75 -6.85
N GLY A 218 8.16 -1.64 -6.47
CA GLY A 218 9.51 -1.33 -6.93
C GLY A 218 10.52 -2.43 -6.62
N PHE A 219 10.45 -3.00 -5.41
CA PHE A 219 11.30 -4.13 -5.02
C PHE A 219 11.01 -5.39 -5.88
N LEU A 220 9.76 -5.68 -6.19
CA LEU A 220 9.39 -6.77 -7.10
C LEU A 220 9.90 -6.52 -8.53
N GLN A 221 9.93 -5.26 -8.98
CA GLN A 221 10.52 -4.86 -10.27
C GLN A 221 12.06 -4.87 -10.26
N GLY A 222 12.71 -5.15 -9.12
CA GLY A 222 14.15 -5.29 -9.01
C GLY A 222 14.89 -4.12 -8.34
N VAL A 223 14.17 -3.14 -7.78
CA VAL A 223 14.79 -2.08 -6.95
C VAL A 223 15.36 -2.71 -5.68
N ALA A 224 16.60 -2.38 -5.33
CA ALA A 224 17.27 -2.92 -4.16
C ALA A 224 16.55 -2.50 -2.86
N PHE A 225 16.41 -3.44 -1.90
CA PHE A 225 15.73 -3.18 -0.62
C PHE A 225 16.27 -1.95 0.12
N GLY A 226 17.59 -1.82 0.18
CA GLY A 226 18.26 -0.72 0.88
C GLY A 226 18.24 0.60 0.13
N TRP A 227 17.91 0.60 -1.18
CA TRP A 227 17.89 1.81 -1.99
C TRP A 227 16.88 2.84 -1.46
N THR A 228 15.68 2.39 -1.10
CA THR A 228 14.62 3.24 -0.54
C THR A 228 15.07 3.91 0.74
N PHE A 229 15.72 3.17 1.64
CA PHE A 229 16.24 3.74 2.89
C PHE A 229 17.28 4.82 2.64
N THR A 230 18.27 4.55 1.80
CA THR A 230 19.40 5.48 1.58
C THR A 230 18.99 6.76 0.87
N HIS A 231 17.99 6.69 -0.02
CA HIS A 231 17.59 7.84 -0.84
C HIS A 231 16.36 8.58 -0.29
N LEU A 232 15.38 7.88 0.30
CA LEU A 232 14.16 8.50 0.82
C LEU A 232 14.29 9.03 2.25
N ILE A 233 15.37 8.71 2.98
CA ILE A 233 15.55 9.16 4.37
C ILE A 233 15.60 10.70 4.47
N GLY A 234 16.26 11.38 3.52
CA GLY A 234 16.34 12.83 3.47
C GLY A 234 14.96 13.49 3.29
N PRO A 235 14.25 13.21 2.19
CA PRO A 235 12.89 13.73 1.97
C PRO A 235 11.91 13.36 3.09
N MET A 236 11.96 12.13 3.61
CA MET A 236 11.10 11.67 4.71
C MET A 236 11.35 12.44 6.00
N LEU A 237 12.61 12.63 6.38
CA LEU A 237 12.96 13.39 7.59
C LEU A 237 12.58 14.87 7.45
N LEU A 238 12.85 15.50 6.30
CA LEU A 238 12.45 16.88 6.06
C LEU A 238 10.93 17.03 6.20
N GLY A 239 10.15 16.21 5.50
CA GLY A 239 8.70 16.25 5.57
C GLY A 239 8.17 15.98 6.98
N SER A 240 8.70 14.95 7.65
CA SER A 240 8.27 14.56 9.00
C SER A 240 8.60 15.62 10.05
N VAL A 241 9.79 16.22 10.02
CA VAL A 241 10.19 17.26 10.98
C VAL A 241 9.32 18.51 10.83
N VAL A 242 9.08 18.96 9.59
CA VAL A 242 8.22 20.12 9.32
C VAL A 242 6.79 19.84 9.78
N LEU A 243 6.25 18.64 9.46
CA LEU A 243 4.90 18.26 9.88
C LEU A 243 4.76 18.10 11.38
N LEU A 244 5.71 17.45 12.06
CA LEU A 244 5.69 17.30 13.52
C LEU A 244 5.81 18.64 14.22
N GLY A 245 6.64 19.54 13.72
CA GLY A 245 6.76 20.91 14.22
C GLY A 245 5.46 21.69 14.07
N THR A 246 4.88 21.67 12.87
CA THR A 246 3.58 22.32 12.58
C THR A 246 2.47 21.74 13.46
N PHE A 247 2.42 20.40 13.59
CA PHE A 247 1.48 19.72 14.45
C PHE A 247 1.65 20.15 15.92
N TYR A 248 2.87 20.14 16.45
CA TYR A 248 3.12 20.50 17.84
C TYR A 248 2.65 21.92 18.17
N VAL A 249 2.96 22.88 17.31
CA VAL A 249 2.52 24.28 17.47
C VAL A 249 1.00 24.38 17.44
N LEU A 250 0.36 23.75 16.44
CA LEU A 250 -1.09 23.72 16.29
C LEU A 250 -1.77 23.03 17.49
N ASP A 251 -1.29 21.82 17.87
CA ASP A 251 -1.89 21.04 18.94
C ASP A 251 -1.72 21.73 20.31
N ARG A 252 -0.60 22.43 20.53
CA ARG A 252 -0.39 23.26 21.72
C ARG A 252 -1.36 24.43 21.78
N TRP A 253 -1.61 25.08 20.64
CA TRP A 253 -2.57 26.18 20.57
C TRP A 253 -4.00 25.70 20.85
N VAL A 254 -4.42 24.59 20.22
CA VAL A 254 -5.73 23.96 20.46
C VAL A 254 -5.85 23.48 21.91
N TRP A 255 -4.80 22.87 22.46
CA TRP A 255 -4.76 22.42 23.86
C TRP A 255 -4.98 23.56 24.84
N ALA A 256 -4.31 24.68 24.64
CA ALA A 256 -4.47 25.87 25.50
C ALA A 256 -5.91 26.42 25.42
N ARG A 257 -6.53 26.37 24.23
CA ARG A 257 -7.92 26.82 24.01
C ARG A 257 -8.96 25.88 24.60
N ASP A 258 -8.72 24.58 24.57
CA ASP A 258 -9.60 23.57 25.12
C ASP A 258 -9.58 23.51 26.66
N GLY A 259 -8.64 24.20 27.29
CA GLY A 259 -8.48 24.23 28.75
C GLY A 259 -7.95 22.94 29.35
N GLY A 260 -7.24 22.13 28.61
CA GLY A 260 -6.60 20.84 28.92
C GLY A 260 -6.96 20.13 30.23
N PRO A 261 -6.92 18.81 30.34
CA PRO A 261 -7.21 18.13 31.61
C PRO A 261 -6.22 18.55 32.68
N ARG A 262 -6.71 19.05 33.81
CA ARG A 262 -5.92 19.54 34.94
C ARG A 262 -5.05 18.50 35.63
N GLN A 263 -5.29 17.21 35.43
CA GLN A 263 -4.50 16.11 36.00
C GLN A 263 -4.05 15.18 34.90
N VAL A 264 -2.75 15.16 34.64
CA VAL A 264 -2.06 14.18 33.80
C VAL A 264 -1.48 13.14 34.76
N GLY A 265 -2.13 11.98 34.84
CA GLY A 265 -1.59 10.84 35.59
C GLY A 265 -0.31 10.27 34.95
N PRO A 266 0.45 9.42 35.64
CA PRO A 266 1.65 8.82 35.09
C PRO A 266 1.33 8.01 33.82
N LEU A 267 2.16 8.22 32.78
CA LEU A 267 2.05 7.48 31.53
C LEU A 267 2.32 5.99 31.80
N ARG A 268 1.32 5.15 31.56
CA ARG A 268 1.47 3.69 31.60
C ARG A 268 1.17 3.14 30.22
N ILE A 269 2.18 2.57 29.57
CA ILE A 269 2.04 1.88 28.30
C ILE A 269 2.25 0.39 28.53
N GLY A 270 1.32 -0.43 28.07
CA GLY A 270 1.40 -1.87 28.11
C GLY A 270 1.20 -2.46 26.72
N PHE A 271 1.85 -3.53 26.43
CA PHE A 271 1.72 -4.28 25.19
C PHE A 271 1.14 -5.66 25.48
N ARG A 272 0.29 -6.14 24.58
CA ARG A 272 -0.16 -7.55 24.60
C ARG A 272 0.24 -8.23 23.30
N SER A 273 0.51 -9.53 23.42
CA SER A 273 0.92 -10.39 22.30
C SER A 273 2.20 -9.91 21.60
N LEU A 274 3.23 -9.54 22.39
CA LEU A 274 4.55 -9.10 21.90
C LEU A 274 5.26 -10.14 21.02
N HIS A 275 4.89 -11.43 21.11
CA HIS A 275 5.41 -12.46 20.22
C HIS A 275 5.16 -12.16 18.73
N ASN A 276 4.11 -11.40 18.40
CA ASN A 276 3.88 -10.94 17.03
C ASN A 276 4.98 -9.98 16.54
N LEU A 277 5.71 -9.32 17.43
CA LEU A 277 6.87 -8.52 17.04
C LEU A 277 8.00 -9.41 16.49
N PHE A 278 8.19 -10.62 17.04
CA PHE A 278 9.13 -11.58 16.46
C PHE A 278 8.71 -12.04 15.07
N TYR A 279 7.41 -12.25 14.85
CA TYR A 279 6.89 -12.58 13.53
C TYR A 279 7.04 -11.41 12.55
N LEU A 280 6.88 -10.17 13.01
CA LEU A 280 7.12 -8.97 12.21
C LEU A 280 8.60 -8.87 11.80
N VAL A 281 9.51 -9.03 12.74
CA VAL A 281 10.96 -9.08 12.47
C VAL A 281 11.29 -10.21 11.48
N GLY A 282 10.68 -11.38 11.65
CA GLY A 282 10.82 -12.51 10.73
C GLY A 282 10.33 -12.17 9.30
N ALA A 283 9.20 -11.47 9.17
CA ALA A 283 8.69 -11.03 7.88
C ALA A 283 9.63 -10.02 7.20
N VAL A 284 10.13 -9.03 7.95
CA VAL A 284 11.16 -8.09 7.47
C VAL A 284 12.40 -8.83 6.99
N SER A 285 12.88 -9.78 7.80
CA SER A 285 14.08 -10.58 7.49
C SER A 285 13.88 -11.44 6.24
N ALA A 286 12.69 -12.03 6.06
CA ALA A 286 12.38 -12.84 4.89
C ALA A 286 12.42 -12.01 3.59
N VAL A 287 11.85 -10.81 3.61
CA VAL A 287 11.87 -9.91 2.45
C VAL A 287 13.29 -9.41 2.19
N LEU A 288 14.02 -8.98 3.22
CA LEU A 288 15.41 -8.54 3.09
C LEU A 288 16.30 -9.66 2.53
N LEU A 289 16.17 -10.88 3.07
CA LEU A 289 16.94 -12.03 2.63
C LEU A 289 16.65 -12.39 1.17
N SER A 290 15.41 -12.29 0.71
CA SER A 290 15.05 -12.56 -0.69
C SER A 290 15.69 -11.58 -1.69
N GLY A 291 16.06 -10.38 -1.24
CA GLY A 291 16.82 -9.41 -2.05
C GLY A 291 18.32 -9.72 -2.13
N ILE A 292 18.89 -10.37 -1.11
CA ILE A 292 20.32 -10.64 -0.98
C ILE A 292 20.65 -12.07 -1.44
N TRP A 293 19.87 -13.05 -1.00
CA TRP A 293 20.06 -14.46 -1.32
C TRP A 293 19.49 -14.76 -2.72
N LYS A 294 20.36 -14.88 -3.70
CA LYS A 294 20.04 -15.16 -5.09
C LYS A 294 20.73 -16.45 -5.53
N PRO A 295 20.13 -17.63 -5.29
CA PRO A 295 20.77 -18.92 -5.62
C PRO A 295 20.87 -19.21 -7.12
N GLY A 296 20.28 -18.37 -7.99
CA GLY A 296 20.28 -18.58 -9.44
C GLY A 296 19.38 -19.73 -9.90
N VAL A 297 18.49 -20.23 -9.01
CA VAL A 297 17.55 -21.31 -9.31
C VAL A 297 16.16 -20.75 -9.47
N SER A 298 15.46 -21.15 -10.53
CA SER A 298 14.07 -20.82 -10.78
C SER A 298 13.23 -22.10 -10.91
N VAL A 299 12.00 -22.02 -10.39
CA VAL A 299 10.98 -23.06 -10.54
C VAL A 299 10.07 -22.65 -11.69
N HIS A 300 9.95 -23.52 -12.69
CA HIS A 300 9.07 -23.27 -13.82
C HIS A 300 7.63 -23.71 -13.49
N LEU A 301 6.72 -22.75 -13.46
CA LEU A 301 5.29 -22.96 -13.33
C LEU A 301 4.63 -22.66 -14.68
N GLY A 302 4.53 -23.66 -15.53
CA GLY A 302 4.16 -23.47 -16.93
C GLY A 302 5.20 -22.62 -17.68
N PRO A 303 4.82 -21.54 -18.37
CA PRO A 303 5.72 -20.66 -19.11
C PRO A 303 6.49 -19.69 -18.19
N VAL A 304 6.14 -19.58 -16.90
CA VAL A 304 6.70 -18.59 -15.98
C VAL A 304 7.80 -19.21 -15.11
N ALA A 305 8.97 -18.60 -15.12
CA ALA A 305 10.09 -18.96 -14.24
C ALA A 305 10.04 -18.10 -12.97
N VAL A 306 9.68 -18.69 -11.83
CA VAL A 306 9.63 -18.00 -10.54
C VAL A 306 10.93 -18.27 -9.76
N PRO A 307 11.70 -17.23 -9.37
CA PRO A 307 12.92 -17.39 -8.60
C PRO A 307 12.67 -18.08 -7.26
N LEU A 308 13.56 -19.01 -6.88
CA LEU A 308 13.43 -19.78 -5.63
C LEU A 308 13.37 -18.87 -4.39
N GLN A 309 14.14 -17.79 -4.38
CA GLN A 309 14.11 -16.80 -3.27
C GLN A 309 12.74 -16.14 -3.09
N SER A 310 11.98 -15.93 -4.18
CA SER A 310 10.62 -15.37 -4.11
C SER A 310 9.65 -16.36 -3.50
N LEU A 311 9.70 -17.64 -3.92
CA LEU A 311 8.88 -18.70 -3.34
C LEU A 311 9.21 -18.95 -1.87
N ALA A 312 10.49 -18.92 -1.50
CA ALA A 312 10.93 -19.09 -0.12
C ALA A 312 10.42 -17.93 0.77
N ARG A 313 10.56 -16.68 0.30
CA ARG A 313 10.02 -15.48 0.98
C ARG A 313 8.52 -15.63 1.21
N ASP A 314 7.77 -15.93 0.16
CA ASP A 314 6.31 -16.01 0.21
C ASP A 314 5.84 -17.14 1.12
N GLY A 315 6.51 -18.30 1.07
CA GLY A 315 6.27 -19.41 1.99
C GLY A 315 6.53 -19.04 3.45
N VAL A 316 7.65 -18.37 3.75
CA VAL A 316 7.97 -17.89 5.12
C VAL A 316 6.92 -16.89 5.59
N LEU A 317 6.50 -15.94 4.76
CA LEU A 317 5.47 -14.96 5.10
C LEU A 317 4.14 -15.63 5.45
N LEU A 318 3.70 -16.63 4.68
CA LEU A 318 2.48 -17.39 4.96
C LEU A 318 2.58 -18.19 6.26
N VAL A 319 3.74 -18.81 6.54
CA VAL A 319 3.98 -19.53 7.80
C VAL A 319 3.92 -18.56 8.98
N LEU A 320 4.59 -17.41 8.92
CA LEU A 320 4.57 -16.40 9.98
C LEU A 320 3.18 -15.82 10.22
N ALA A 321 2.41 -15.55 9.16
CA ALA A 321 1.01 -15.13 9.27
C ALA A 321 0.15 -16.20 9.96
N SER A 322 0.31 -17.46 9.58
CA SER A 322 -0.40 -18.60 10.16
C SER A 322 -0.05 -18.80 11.64
N LEU A 323 1.22 -18.69 11.99
CA LEU A 323 1.69 -18.75 13.39
C LEU A 323 1.11 -17.57 14.20
N SER A 324 1.15 -16.35 13.67
CA SER A 324 0.52 -15.19 14.29
C SER A 324 -0.98 -15.41 14.52
N TRP A 325 -1.65 -15.99 13.53
CA TRP A 325 -3.09 -16.28 13.65
C TRP A 325 -3.37 -17.31 14.74
N ALA A 326 -2.60 -18.38 14.78
CA ALA A 326 -2.79 -19.50 15.72
C ALA A 326 -2.41 -19.14 17.16
N THR A 327 -1.33 -18.36 17.35
CA THR A 327 -0.78 -18.06 18.70
C THR A 327 -1.37 -16.81 19.34
N THR A 328 -2.02 -15.93 18.56
CA THR A 328 -2.63 -14.71 19.10
C THR A 328 -4.02 -15.01 19.66
N ALA A 329 -4.21 -14.71 20.94
CA ALA A 329 -5.49 -14.90 21.60
C ALA A 329 -6.62 -14.14 20.87
N ARG A 330 -7.75 -14.82 20.60
CA ARG A 330 -8.94 -14.25 19.91
C ARG A 330 -9.38 -12.93 20.54
N ARG A 331 -9.30 -12.81 21.87
CA ARG A 331 -9.63 -11.59 22.60
C ARG A 331 -8.83 -10.37 22.12
N VAL A 332 -7.54 -10.53 21.81
CA VAL A 332 -6.69 -9.42 21.32
C VAL A 332 -7.19 -8.92 19.98
N ARG A 333 -7.55 -9.82 19.07
CA ARG A 333 -8.08 -9.46 17.73
C ARG A 333 -9.45 -8.78 17.83
N ILE A 334 -10.35 -9.27 18.69
CA ILE A 334 -11.64 -8.64 18.96
C ILE A 334 -11.43 -7.22 19.54
N GLU A 335 -10.55 -7.10 20.52
CA GLU A 335 -10.22 -5.81 21.12
C GLU A 335 -9.55 -4.83 20.15
N ASN A 336 -8.87 -5.35 19.10
CA ASN A 336 -8.35 -4.58 17.98
C ASN A 336 -9.40 -4.33 16.88
N ALA A 337 -10.64 -4.82 17.06
CA ALA A 337 -11.68 -4.83 16.04
C ALA A 337 -11.14 -5.30 14.67
N PHE A 338 -10.41 -6.42 14.69
CA PHE A 338 -9.85 -7.03 13.50
C PHE A 338 -10.98 -7.61 12.65
N THR A 339 -11.05 -7.17 11.38
CA THR A 339 -11.95 -7.72 10.35
C THR A 339 -11.13 -8.07 9.11
N TRP A 340 -11.65 -8.93 8.26
CA TRP A 340 -11.01 -9.31 7.01
C TRP A 340 -11.30 -8.35 5.86
N ASP A 341 -12.28 -7.46 6.02
CA ASP A 341 -12.75 -6.58 4.94
C ASP A 341 -11.64 -5.77 4.27
N PRO A 342 -10.68 -5.12 5.01
CA PRO A 342 -9.64 -4.34 4.36
C PRO A 342 -8.71 -5.17 3.46
N ILE A 343 -8.34 -6.37 3.91
CA ILE A 343 -7.46 -7.21 3.08
C ILE A 343 -8.20 -7.85 1.90
N LEU A 344 -9.48 -8.18 2.06
CA LEU A 344 -10.30 -8.68 0.96
C LEU A 344 -10.52 -7.61 -0.11
N GLU A 345 -10.74 -6.35 0.30
CA GLU A 345 -10.85 -5.25 -0.65
C GLU A 345 -9.56 -5.11 -1.47
N VAL A 346 -8.40 -5.14 -0.83
CA VAL A 346 -7.10 -5.12 -1.51
C VAL A 346 -6.97 -6.31 -2.47
N VAL A 347 -7.26 -7.55 -2.03
CA VAL A 347 -7.16 -8.75 -2.87
C VAL A 347 -7.99 -8.60 -4.16
N TYR A 348 -9.25 -8.21 -4.06
CA TYR A 348 -10.12 -8.12 -5.24
C TYR A 348 -9.78 -6.94 -6.15
N LEU A 349 -9.52 -5.76 -5.59
CA LEU A 349 -9.24 -4.57 -6.38
C LEU A 349 -7.90 -4.69 -7.11
N PHE A 350 -6.87 -5.17 -6.41
CA PHE A 350 -5.55 -5.32 -7.03
C PHE A 350 -5.50 -6.45 -8.06
N ALA A 351 -6.30 -7.50 -7.93
CA ALA A 351 -6.44 -8.47 -9.02
C ALA A 351 -6.91 -7.80 -10.33
N GLY A 352 -7.92 -6.93 -10.24
CA GLY A 352 -8.38 -6.13 -11.39
C GLY A 352 -7.32 -5.16 -11.89
N ILE A 353 -6.65 -4.43 -10.99
CA ILE A 353 -5.61 -3.45 -11.31
C ILE A 353 -4.46 -4.12 -12.06
N PHE A 354 -3.87 -5.18 -11.51
CA PHE A 354 -2.72 -5.86 -12.10
C PHE A 354 -3.01 -6.46 -13.48
N LEU A 355 -4.25 -6.87 -13.73
CA LEU A 355 -4.64 -7.34 -15.05
C LEU A 355 -4.84 -6.19 -16.04
N THR A 356 -5.60 -5.16 -15.65
CA THR A 356 -5.97 -4.07 -16.56
C THR A 356 -4.85 -3.09 -16.83
N ILE A 357 -3.81 -3.00 -15.98
CA ILE A 357 -2.65 -2.11 -16.16
C ILE A 357 -1.68 -2.58 -17.25
N LEU A 358 -1.67 -3.87 -17.60
CA LEU A 358 -0.71 -4.47 -18.55
C LEU A 358 -0.51 -3.66 -19.84
N PRO A 359 -1.56 -3.31 -20.60
CA PRO A 359 -1.38 -2.55 -21.84
C PRO A 359 -0.87 -1.13 -21.58
N VAL A 360 -1.24 -0.53 -20.45
CA VAL A 360 -0.77 0.82 -20.08
C VAL A 360 0.74 0.80 -19.83
N LEU A 361 1.24 -0.19 -19.10
CA LEU A 361 2.69 -0.35 -18.86
C LEU A 361 3.45 -0.59 -20.17
N ALA A 362 2.92 -1.40 -21.09
CA ALA A 362 3.51 -1.63 -22.39
C ALA A 362 3.61 -0.33 -23.21
N ILE A 363 2.49 0.44 -23.30
CA ILE A 363 2.46 1.73 -24.00
C ILE A 363 3.46 2.72 -23.38
N LEU A 364 3.56 2.79 -22.06
CA LEU A 364 4.49 3.71 -21.38
C LEU A 364 5.95 3.33 -21.57
N ARG A 365 6.27 2.03 -21.57
CA ARG A 365 7.64 1.53 -21.89
C ARG A 365 8.08 1.87 -23.31
N ALA A 366 7.14 1.97 -24.25
CA ALA A 366 7.42 2.39 -25.62
C ALA A 366 7.78 3.90 -25.72
N GLY A 367 7.62 4.68 -24.65
CA GLY A 367 8.07 6.07 -24.55
C GLY A 367 7.47 6.95 -25.66
N SER A 368 8.34 7.58 -26.45
CA SER A 368 7.93 8.45 -27.57
C SER A 368 7.29 7.70 -28.74
N ALA A 369 7.47 6.37 -28.84
CA ALA A 369 6.82 5.54 -29.84
C ALA A 369 5.43 5.03 -29.41
N GLY A 370 5.07 5.19 -28.14
CA GLY A 370 3.80 4.74 -27.58
C GLY A 370 2.67 5.76 -27.72
N ALA A 371 1.42 5.31 -27.62
CA ALA A 371 0.22 6.15 -27.71
C ALA A 371 0.12 7.22 -26.58
N LEU A 372 0.88 7.10 -25.49
CA LEU A 372 0.98 8.06 -24.39
C LEU A 372 2.19 9.01 -24.52
N ALA A 373 2.85 9.08 -25.66
CA ALA A 373 3.98 9.98 -25.93
C ALA A 373 3.75 11.44 -25.49
N PRO A 374 2.56 12.06 -25.69
CA PRO A 374 2.32 13.42 -25.20
C PRO A 374 2.43 13.57 -23.68
N ILE A 375 2.05 12.53 -22.91
CA ILE A 375 2.15 12.53 -21.45
C ILE A 375 3.62 12.34 -21.02
N VAL A 376 4.36 11.46 -21.71
CA VAL A 376 5.80 11.27 -21.49
C VAL A 376 6.55 12.57 -21.75
N ALA A 377 6.20 13.28 -22.81
CA ALA A 377 6.82 14.58 -23.17
C ALA A 377 6.65 15.65 -22.08
N LEU A 378 5.55 15.64 -21.31
CA LEU A 378 5.34 16.57 -20.18
C LEU A 378 6.34 16.36 -19.02
N ALA A 379 6.89 15.16 -18.92
CA ALA A 379 7.87 14.81 -17.88
C ALA A 379 9.30 14.71 -18.43
N THR A 380 9.53 15.16 -19.68
CA THR A 380 10.82 15.16 -20.34
C THR A 380 11.33 16.59 -20.49
N GLY A 381 12.53 16.86 -20.02
CA GLY A 381 13.18 18.17 -20.13
C GLY A 381 13.62 18.49 -21.55
N PRO A 382 14.06 19.73 -21.82
CA PRO A 382 14.53 20.15 -23.13
C PRO A 382 15.78 19.40 -23.61
N ASP A 383 16.52 18.81 -22.69
CA ASP A 383 17.71 17.98 -22.89
C ASP A 383 17.40 16.52 -23.23
N GLY A 384 16.10 16.16 -23.27
CA GLY A 384 15.64 14.81 -23.48
C GLY A 384 15.72 13.91 -22.25
N LEU A 385 16.14 14.44 -21.10
CA LEU A 385 16.20 13.71 -19.83
C LEU A 385 14.90 13.87 -19.02
N PRO A 386 14.60 12.94 -18.09
CA PRO A 386 13.46 13.07 -17.21
C PRO A 386 13.52 14.34 -16.34
N ASP A 387 12.47 15.16 -16.34
CA ASP A 387 12.30 16.26 -15.40
C ASP A 387 11.81 15.71 -14.04
N ASN A 388 12.70 15.69 -13.05
CA ASN A 388 12.42 15.13 -11.74
C ASN A 388 11.33 15.89 -10.98
N THR A 389 11.20 17.20 -11.20
CA THR A 389 10.12 18.00 -10.65
C THR A 389 8.78 17.58 -11.24
N ALA A 390 8.71 17.42 -12.56
CA ALA A 390 7.51 16.96 -13.24
C ALA A 390 7.15 15.53 -12.79
N TYR A 391 8.11 14.61 -12.70
CA TYR A 391 7.89 13.26 -12.19
C TYR A 391 7.31 13.27 -10.77
N PHE A 392 7.86 14.07 -9.85
CA PHE A 392 7.37 14.17 -8.48
C PHE A 392 5.92 14.64 -8.41
N TRP A 393 5.61 15.76 -9.10
CA TRP A 393 4.28 16.34 -9.03
C TRP A 393 3.24 15.56 -9.83
N MET A 394 3.57 15.03 -11.00
CA MET A 394 2.65 14.19 -11.79
C MET A 394 2.33 12.89 -11.07
N THR A 395 3.36 12.20 -10.56
CA THR A 395 3.18 10.99 -9.74
C THR A 395 2.34 11.29 -8.50
N GLY A 396 2.65 12.36 -7.81
CA GLY A 396 1.96 12.75 -6.59
C GLY A 396 0.51 13.18 -6.83
N LEU A 397 0.25 13.95 -7.88
CA LEU A 397 -1.11 14.34 -8.24
C LEU A 397 -1.98 13.11 -8.56
N LEU A 398 -1.45 12.17 -9.33
CA LEU A 398 -2.17 10.94 -9.64
C LEU A 398 -2.39 10.11 -8.36
N SER A 399 -1.38 9.95 -7.50
CA SER A 399 -1.47 9.24 -6.22
C SER A 399 -2.45 9.87 -5.23
N SER A 400 -2.70 11.17 -5.35
CA SER A 400 -3.65 11.87 -4.49
C SER A 400 -5.10 11.40 -4.68
N PHE A 401 -5.46 10.95 -5.87
CA PHE A 401 -6.82 10.56 -6.24
C PHE A 401 -6.97 9.08 -6.58
N LEU A 402 -5.86 8.44 -6.93
CA LEU A 402 -5.77 7.01 -7.21
C LEU A 402 -4.89 6.35 -6.16
N ASP A 403 -5.01 5.04 -6.00
CA ASP A 403 -4.14 4.31 -5.08
C ASP A 403 -2.66 4.50 -5.47
N ASN A 404 -1.80 4.67 -4.47
CA ASN A 404 -0.38 4.98 -4.64
C ASN A 404 0.41 3.86 -5.35
N ALA A 405 0.01 2.61 -5.20
CA ALA A 405 0.72 1.46 -5.75
C ALA A 405 0.64 1.37 -7.28
N PRO A 406 -0.54 1.39 -7.94
CA PRO A 406 -0.61 1.44 -9.40
C PRO A 406 0.00 2.71 -9.97
N THR A 407 -0.11 3.85 -9.27
CA THR A 407 0.53 5.10 -9.66
C THR A 407 2.04 4.96 -9.76
N TYR A 408 2.67 4.32 -8.79
CA TYR A 408 4.11 4.04 -8.84
C TYR A 408 4.49 3.24 -10.09
N LEU A 409 3.78 2.14 -10.39
CA LEU A 409 4.06 1.31 -11.56
C LEU A 409 3.92 2.09 -12.87
N VAL A 410 2.92 2.95 -12.99
CA VAL A 410 2.71 3.81 -14.16
C VAL A 410 3.95 4.68 -14.41
N PHE A 411 4.40 5.43 -13.40
CA PHE A 411 5.55 6.34 -13.56
C PHE A 411 6.90 5.63 -13.60
N PHE A 412 7.04 4.50 -12.89
CA PHE A 412 8.22 3.64 -13.02
C PHE A 412 8.43 3.17 -14.45
N ASN A 413 7.36 2.71 -15.11
CA ASN A 413 7.42 2.26 -16.50
C ASN A 413 7.50 3.43 -17.49
N MET A 414 6.90 4.59 -17.17
CA MET A 414 7.06 5.81 -17.96
C MET A 414 8.52 6.29 -18.00
N ALA A 415 9.28 6.04 -16.94
CA ALA A 415 10.72 6.32 -16.87
C ALA A 415 11.59 5.19 -17.45
N GLY A 416 11.01 4.29 -18.25
CA GLY A 416 11.70 3.21 -18.97
C GLY A 416 11.58 1.83 -18.33
N GLY A 417 11.20 1.72 -17.04
CA GLY A 417 10.93 0.46 -16.36
C GLY A 417 12.17 -0.40 -16.05
N ASP A 418 13.37 0.09 -16.32
CA ASP A 418 14.62 -0.61 -15.99
C ASP A 418 15.11 -0.22 -14.59
N PRO A 419 15.09 -1.16 -13.61
CA PRO A 419 15.51 -0.86 -12.25
C PRO A 419 16.99 -0.50 -12.14
N GLN A 420 17.86 -1.00 -13.03
CA GLN A 420 19.30 -0.69 -12.98
C GLN A 420 19.54 0.75 -13.44
N ALA A 421 18.91 1.18 -14.52
CA ALA A 421 18.99 2.56 -14.99
C ALA A 421 18.38 3.51 -13.95
N LEU A 422 17.25 3.14 -13.36
CA LEU A 422 16.54 3.95 -12.35
C LEU A 422 17.26 4.03 -11.01
N MET A 423 18.00 3.00 -10.58
CA MET A 423 18.85 3.09 -9.39
C MET A 423 20.19 3.76 -9.65
N GLY A 424 20.65 3.78 -10.89
CA GLY A 424 21.93 4.31 -11.34
C GLY A 424 21.80 5.76 -11.88
N PRO A 425 21.91 5.98 -13.19
CA PRO A 425 21.94 7.34 -13.78
C PRO A 425 20.64 8.13 -13.53
N LEU A 426 19.49 7.45 -13.38
CA LEU A 426 18.17 8.05 -13.18
C LEU A 426 17.69 7.98 -11.70
N TRP A 427 18.60 7.92 -10.75
CA TRP A 427 18.22 7.74 -9.34
C TRP A 427 17.37 8.89 -8.78
N HIS A 428 17.55 10.11 -9.26
CA HIS A 428 16.69 11.25 -8.89
C HIS A 428 15.26 11.07 -9.40
N THR A 429 15.09 10.50 -10.58
CA THR A 429 13.76 10.21 -11.15
C THR A 429 13.06 9.13 -10.33
N LEU A 430 13.77 8.06 -9.95
CA LEU A 430 13.22 7.04 -9.07
C LEU A 430 12.87 7.59 -7.69
N LEU A 431 13.71 8.51 -7.16
CA LEU A 431 13.43 9.22 -5.91
C LEU A 431 12.15 10.07 -6.03
N ALA A 432 12.00 10.80 -7.13
CA ALA A 432 10.81 11.63 -7.40
C ALA A 432 9.53 10.78 -7.49
N ILE A 433 9.57 9.67 -8.22
CA ILE A 433 8.46 8.71 -8.34
C ILE A 433 8.12 8.12 -6.96
N SER A 434 9.12 7.67 -6.23
CA SER A 434 8.94 7.03 -4.93
C SER A 434 8.37 8.00 -3.89
N ALA A 435 8.93 9.20 -3.79
CA ALA A 435 8.44 10.23 -2.88
C ALA A 435 7.07 10.74 -3.29
N GLY A 436 6.83 11.01 -4.58
CA GLY A 436 5.55 11.48 -5.09
C GLY A 436 4.42 10.50 -4.81
N SER A 437 4.63 9.21 -5.13
CA SER A 437 3.62 8.18 -4.91
C SER A 437 3.27 8.00 -3.44
N VAL A 438 4.25 7.94 -2.54
CA VAL A 438 4.02 7.71 -1.11
C VAL A 438 3.52 8.95 -0.39
N PHE A 439 4.14 10.11 -0.62
CA PHE A 439 3.84 11.32 0.18
C PHE A 439 2.50 11.93 -0.20
N MET A 440 2.21 12.04 -1.49
CA MET A 440 0.99 12.70 -1.95
C MET A 440 -0.25 11.80 -1.87
N GLY A 441 -0.12 10.51 -1.60
CA GLY A 441 -1.22 9.65 -1.15
C GLY A 441 -1.94 10.19 0.09
N ALA A 442 -1.26 11.03 0.87
CA ALA A 442 -1.84 11.73 2.02
C ALA A 442 -2.81 12.87 1.66
N MET A 443 -2.86 13.32 0.39
CA MET A 443 -3.63 14.49 -0.01
C MET A 443 -5.15 14.30 0.09
N THR A 444 -5.62 13.06 -0.07
CA THR A 444 -7.05 12.73 0.04
C THR A 444 -7.28 11.49 0.89
N TYR A 445 -8.53 11.21 1.24
CA TYR A 445 -8.88 9.97 1.95
C TYR A 445 -8.77 8.72 1.09
N ILE A 446 -8.76 8.85 -0.23
CA ILE A 446 -8.73 7.74 -1.19
C ILE A 446 -7.35 7.47 -1.78
N GLY A 447 -6.39 8.38 -1.61
CA GLY A 447 -5.05 8.22 -2.19
C GLY A 447 -4.22 7.09 -1.56
N ASN A 448 -4.61 6.58 -0.39
CA ASN A 448 -4.03 5.38 0.20
C ASN A 448 -5.06 4.70 1.12
N ALA A 449 -5.15 3.37 1.07
CA ALA A 449 -6.13 2.58 1.83
C ALA A 449 -6.16 2.87 3.35
N PRO A 450 -5.03 3.02 4.07
CA PRO A 450 -5.03 3.34 5.49
C PRO A 450 -5.67 4.70 5.81
N ASN A 451 -5.75 5.66 4.89
CA ASN A 451 -6.38 6.97 5.12
C ASN A 451 -7.87 6.81 5.41
N PHE A 452 -8.56 6.04 4.55
CA PHE A 452 -9.98 5.77 4.70
C PHE A 452 -10.26 4.94 5.95
N MET A 453 -9.41 3.95 6.25
CA MET A 453 -9.50 3.13 7.46
C MET A 453 -9.41 3.99 8.73
N VAL A 454 -8.45 4.91 8.82
CA VAL A 454 -8.30 5.84 9.96
C VAL A 454 -9.56 6.70 10.11
N ARG A 455 -10.08 7.26 9.01
CA ARG A 455 -11.32 8.03 9.00
C ARG A 455 -12.51 7.22 9.51
N SER A 456 -12.67 5.98 9.04
CA SER A 456 -13.77 5.09 9.46
C SER A 456 -13.71 4.80 10.95
N ILE A 457 -12.55 4.37 11.46
CA ILE A 457 -12.33 4.08 12.89
C ILE A 457 -12.59 5.32 13.76
N ALA A 458 -12.18 6.51 13.30
CA ALA A 458 -12.44 7.76 13.99
C ALA A 458 -13.94 8.08 14.09
N SER A 459 -14.65 7.93 12.97
CA SER A 459 -16.10 8.16 12.89
C SER A 459 -16.89 7.19 13.76
N GLU A 460 -16.52 5.90 13.79
CA GLU A 460 -17.11 4.89 14.69
C GLU A 460 -16.95 5.24 16.18
N ARG A 461 -15.90 5.98 16.52
CA ARG A 461 -15.60 6.45 17.88
C ARG A 461 -16.18 7.84 18.18
N GLY A 462 -17.01 8.38 17.30
CA GLY A 462 -17.69 9.66 17.46
C GLY A 462 -16.82 10.90 17.20
N ILE A 463 -15.64 10.75 16.63
CA ILE A 463 -14.80 11.87 16.21
C ILE A 463 -15.31 12.42 14.87
N ARG A 464 -15.66 13.71 14.86
CA ARG A 464 -16.12 14.39 13.65
C ARG A 464 -14.94 14.71 12.75
N MET A 465 -14.60 13.76 11.86
CA MET A 465 -13.59 13.98 10.84
C MET A 465 -14.07 15.01 9.79
N PRO A 466 -13.16 15.79 9.19
CA PRO A 466 -13.50 16.68 8.09
C PRO A 466 -14.20 15.93 6.94
N SER A 467 -15.10 16.63 6.25
CA SER A 467 -15.64 16.13 4.97
C SER A 467 -14.51 15.91 3.96
N PHE A 468 -14.79 15.28 2.83
CA PHE A 468 -13.76 15.04 1.80
C PHE A 468 -13.08 16.34 1.35
N LEU A 469 -13.85 17.36 0.99
CA LEU A 469 -13.32 18.68 0.62
C LEU A 469 -12.68 19.40 1.81
N GLY A 470 -13.25 19.25 3.02
CA GLY A 470 -12.64 19.82 4.23
C GLY A 470 -11.27 19.21 4.54
N TYR A 471 -11.10 17.91 4.31
CA TYR A 471 -9.79 17.24 4.44
C TYR A 471 -8.80 17.72 3.36
N MET A 472 -9.26 17.86 2.12
CA MET A 472 -8.43 18.44 1.05
C MET A 472 -7.99 19.88 1.39
N GLY A 473 -8.86 20.67 2.02
CA GLY A 473 -8.46 21.99 2.53
C GLY A 473 -7.31 21.91 3.54
N TRP A 474 -7.35 20.93 4.48
CA TRP A 474 -6.25 20.67 5.41
C TRP A 474 -4.99 20.21 4.71
N SER A 475 -5.10 19.23 3.81
CA SER A 475 -3.93 18.68 3.10
C SER A 475 -3.30 19.74 2.17
N CYS A 476 -4.08 20.52 1.44
CA CYS A 476 -3.56 21.60 0.62
C CYS A 476 -2.84 22.65 1.46
N ALA A 477 -3.44 23.09 2.57
CA ALA A 477 -2.82 24.13 3.41
C ALA A 477 -1.52 23.67 4.09
N VAL A 478 -1.42 22.38 4.45
CA VAL A 478 -0.29 21.86 5.22
C VAL A 478 0.72 21.13 4.32
N LEU A 479 0.26 20.23 3.44
CA LEU A 479 1.17 19.37 2.68
C LEU A 479 1.75 20.05 1.45
N LEU A 480 1.01 20.91 0.72
CA LEU A 480 1.58 21.58 -0.46
C LEU A 480 2.81 22.43 -0.14
N PRO A 481 2.85 23.23 0.95
CA PRO A 481 4.09 23.91 1.35
C PRO A 481 5.24 22.93 1.66
N VAL A 482 4.95 21.80 2.31
CA VAL A 482 5.95 20.78 2.61
C VAL A 482 6.49 20.15 1.31
N PHE A 483 5.60 19.80 0.37
CA PHE A 483 6.00 19.26 -0.92
C PHE A 483 6.74 20.26 -1.79
N GLY A 484 6.37 21.54 -1.73
CA GLY A 484 7.14 22.61 -2.33
C GLY A 484 8.57 22.69 -1.77
N LEU A 485 8.73 22.56 -0.45
CA LEU A 485 10.04 22.55 0.20
C LEU A 485 10.85 21.29 -0.22
N VAL A 486 10.21 20.12 -0.25
CA VAL A 486 10.85 18.88 -0.75
C VAL A 486 11.30 19.04 -2.20
N THR A 487 10.47 19.64 -3.05
CA THR A 487 10.82 19.94 -4.46
C THR A 487 12.04 20.81 -4.55
N LEU A 488 12.08 21.91 -3.78
CA LEU A 488 13.18 22.87 -3.81
C LEU A 488 14.51 22.26 -3.36
N VAL A 489 14.46 21.34 -2.37
CA VAL A 489 15.67 20.73 -1.80
C VAL A 489 16.17 19.54 -2.63
N PHE A 490 15.27 18.71 -3.18
CA PHE A 490 15.67 17.43 -3.76
C PHE A 490 15.46 17.33 -5.27
N PHE A 491 14.58 18.13 -5.89
CA PHE A 491 14.17 17.94 -7.30
C PHE A 491 14.42 19.16 -8.20
N ARG A 492 14.92 20.26 -7.68
CA ARG A 492 15.18 21.48 -8.45
C ARG A 492 16.57 21.47 -9.11
N ARG A 493 16.96 20.35 -9.71
CA ARG A 493 18.23 20.29 -10.47
C ARG A 493 17.96 19.92 -11.92
#